data_ff282574edf93fd59dcced77b1ab09f4
#
_entry.id   ff282574edf93fd59dcced77b1ab09f4
#
_cell.length_a   1.000
_cell.length_b   1.000
_cell.length_c   1.000
_cell.angle_alpha   90.00
_cell.angle_beta   90.00
_cell.angle_gamma   90.00
#
_symmetry.space_group_name_H-M   'P 1'
#
loop_
_entity.id
_entity.type
_entity.pdbx_description
1 polymer ?
#
loop_
_entity_poly.entity_id
_entity_poly.type
_entity_poly.pdbx_seq_one_letter_code
_entity_poly.pdbx_strand_id
1 'polypeptide(L)'
;DAGRMDNWFADGTARIREDPEGFVRKAEQEYGDAVLDEDLHRMHAEKAAKQRKKLRVRPACEFAPEAAEYLVEPYLPRGMITILGGVSSSGKTSLALDTCARISRGEGSRPVLYLTAENDPNKVLRPRAEAMGADLTRLYFQDGASYAMGDEELAALCRSLRPKLIVFDPIQSYLGQGVQMNRAEQVRPLLDALGGLAKELDMAVVLISHMSKPGPGVSSALDRLLGSSDFRNAARSILIVGRDPDHPDTRVVAHAKNSLGMPGESQQYHICENGTVAYDGPCSLTADRIIRETGEGQPRTRPAAALGTAVEVLDRQLSFVGWVEHAEVERLCAQHGFSERTMQRARTALELKTLFLGRNEERKTLWYRPELDKDTV
;
A
#
# COMPACT_ATOMS: atom_id res chain seq x y z
N ASP A 1 -31.82 -43.76 20.42
CA ASP A 1 -31.66 -42.42 20.97
C ASP A 1 -31.66 -41.31 19.93
N ALA A 2 -31.53 -41.62 18.62
CA ALA A 2 -31.63 -40.62 17.51
C ALA A 2 -32.98 -39.87 17.51
N GLY A 3 -34.08 -40.50 17.83
CA GLY A 3 -35.38 -39.85 17.88
C GLY A 3 -35.62 -38.84 19.00
N ARG A 4 -34.76 -38.83 20.03
CA ARG A 4 -34.79 -37.81 21.11
C ARG A 4 -34.07 -36.53 20.69
N MET A 5 -33.02 -36.64 19.88
CA MET A 5 -32.27 -35.50 19.35
C MET A 5 -33.10 -34.69 18.34
N ASP A 6 -33.82 -35.37 17.43
CA ASP A 6 -34.64 -34.69 16.40
C ASP A 6 -35.74 -33.81 17.00
N ASN A 7 -36.39 -34.25 18.10
CA ASN A 7 -37.39 -33.45 18.80
C ASN A 7 -36.79 -32.25 19.54
N TRP A 8 -35.54 -32.36 20.01
CA TRP A 8 -34.87 -31.31 20.75
C TRP A 8 -34.49 -30.14 19.80
N PHE A 9 -34.08 -30.45 18.56
CA PHE A 9 -33.75 -29.44 17.56
C PHE A 9 -34.97 -28.71 16.99
N ALA A 10 -36.11 -29.37 16.86
CA ALA A 10 -37.35 -28.71 16.39
C ALA A 10 -37.87 -27.66 17.40
N ASP A 11 -37.67 -27.90 18.71
CA ASP A 11 -38.08 -26.99 19.78
C ASP A 11 -36.96 -25.97 20.16
N GLY A 12 -35.71 -26.29 19.84
CA GLY A 12 -34.51 -25.51 20.21
C GLY A 12 -34.35 -24.21 19.46
N THR A 13 -34.79 -24.12 18.20
CA THR A 13 -34.65 -22.88 17.39
C THR A 13 -35.46 -21.71 17.90
N ALA A 14 -36.56 -21.94 18.63
CA ALA A 14 -37.34 -20.89 19.28
C ALA A 14 -36.64 -20.42 20.59
N ARG A 15 -36.11 -21.37 21.37
CA ARG A 15 -35.45 -21.10 22.65
C ARG A 15 -34.07 -20.46 22.54
N ILE A 16 -33.31 -20.73 21.46
CA ILE A 16 -32.03 -20.05 21.14
C ILE A 16 -32.25 -18.56 20.88
N ARG A 17 -33.41 -18.16 20.38
CA ARG A 17 -33.76 -16.76 20.16
C ARG A 17 -34.13 -15.98 21.41
N GLU A 18 -34.67 -16.68 22.42
CA GLU A 18 -35.16 -16.06 23.67
C GLU A 18 -34.10 -16.04 24.77
N ASP A 19 -33.30 -17.10 24.92
CA ASP A 19 -32.21 -17.18 25.90
C ASP A 19 -31.02 -18.03 25.37
N PRO A 20 -30.11 -17.43 24.57
CA PRO A 20 -28.97 -18.14 23.99
C PRO A 20 -28.03 -18.74 25.04
N GLU A 21 -27.78 -18.01 26.14
CA GLU A 21 -26.83 -18.45 27.18
C GLU A 21 -27.41 -19.57 28.06
N GLY A 22 -28.70 -19.53 28.34
CA GLY A 22 -29.39 -20.58 29.07
C GLY A 22 -29.49 -21.87 28.24
N PHE A 23 -29.67 -21.74 26.92
CA PHE A 23 -29.67 -22.86 26.00
C PHE A 23 -28.29 -23.58 25.96
N VAL A 24 -27.21 -22.81 25.81
CA VAL A 24 -25.83 -23.37 25.78
C VAL A 24 -25.52 -24.09 27.09
N ARG A 25 -25.78 -23.48 28.25
CA ARG A 25 -25.56 -24.12 29.58
C ARG A 25 -26.33 -25.42 29.74
N LYS A 26 -27.55 -25.50 29.25
CA LYS A 26 -28.35 -26.71 29.31
C LYS A 26 -27.88 -27.82 28.38
N ALA A 27 -27.41 -27.42 27.19
CA ALA A 27 -26.83 -28.33 26.22
C ALA A 27 -25.48 -28.90 26.69
N GLU A 28 -24.62 -28.09 27.31
CA GLU A 28 -23.37 -28.53 27.96
C GLU A 28 -23.62 -29.55 29.09
N GLN A 29 -24.69 -29.35 29.87
CA GLN A 29 -25.06 -30.28 30.93
C GLN A 29 -25.61 -31.62 30.41
N GLU A 30 -26.35 -31.65 29.30
CA GLU A 30 -27.00 -32.86 28.78
C GLU A 30 -26.11 -33.67 27.82
N TYR A 31 -25.22 -33.05 27.06
CA TYR A 31 -24.52 -33.68 25.91
C TYR A 31 -22.99 -33.56 25.91
N GLY A 32 -22.41 -32.69 26.75
CA GLY A 32 -20.96 -32.45 26.83
C GLY A 32 -20.40 -31.67 25.64
N ASP A 33 -19.16 -31.19 25.77
CA ASP A 33 -18.52 -30.24 24.83
C ASP A 33 -18.38 -30.71 23.36
N ALA A 34 -18.21 -32.03 23.13
CA ALA A 34 -17.95 -32.56 21.78
C ALA A 34 -19.16 -32.53 20.84
N VAL A 35 -20.39 -32.62 21.37
CA VAL A 35 -21.62 -32.59 20.57
C VAL A 35 -22.01 -31.16 20.21
N LEU A 36 -21.71 -30.22 21.07
CA LEU A 36 -21.97 -28.78 20.81
C LEU A 36 -21.12 -28.20 19.69
N ASP A 37 -19.89 -28.68 19.53
CA ASP A 37 -18.96 -28.14 18.51
C ASP A 37 -19.39 -28.56 17.09
N GLU A 38 -19.83 -29.82 16.89
CA GLU A 38 -20.33 -30.30 15.60
C GLU A 38 -21.64 -29.60 15.19
N ASP A 39 -22.56 -29.36 16.12
CA ASP A 39 -23.86 -28.75 15.83
C ASP A 39 -23.75 -27.24 15.62
N LEU A 40 -22.85 -26.55 16.35
CA LEU A 40 -22.49 -25.16 16.06
C LEU A 40 -21.86 -25.00 14.67
N HIS A 41 -20.96 -25.89 14.29
CA HIS A 41 -20.38 -25.91 12.95
C HIS A 41 -21.42 -26.17 11.88
N ARG A 42 -22.38 -27.08 12.11
CA ARG A 42 -23.48 -27.37 11.19
C ARG A 42 -24.45 -26.19 11.07
N MET A 43 -24.81 -25.53 12.16
CA MET A 43 -25.64 -24.32 12.16
C MET A 43 -24.96 -23.16 11.44
N HIS A 44 -23.65 -22.96 11.65
CA HIS A 44 -22.88 -21.95 10.94
C HIS A 44 -22.78 -22.26 9.46
N ALA A 45 -22.60 -23.52 9.07
CA ALA A 45 -22.60 -23.96 7.67
C ALA A 45 -23.98 -23.80 7.00
N GLU A 46 -25.08 -24.08 7.69
CA GLU A 46 -26.45 -23.86 7.21
C GLU A 46 -26.79 -22.36 7.12
N LYS A 47 -26.34 -21.55 8.08
CA LYS A 47 -26.49 -20.09 8.04
C LYS A 47 -25.68 -19.49 6.89
N ALA A 48 -24.46 -19.97 6.66
CA ALA A 48 -23.63 -19.62 5.52
C ALA A 48 -24.24 -20.09 4.17
N ALA A 49 -24.85 -21.26 4.13
CA ALA A 49 -25.56 -21.79 2.96
C ALA A 49 -26.83 -20.98 2.64
N LYS A 50 -27.59 -20.54 3.65
CA LYS A 50 -28.75 -19.65 3.48
C LYS A 50 -28.36 -18.22 3.06
N GLN A 51 -27.15 -17.77 3.40
CA GLN A 51 -26.58 -16.48 2.99
C GLN A 51 -25.92 -16.54 1.60
N ARG A 52 -25.82 -17.70 0.93
CA ARG A 52 -25.36 -17.76 -0.47
C ARG A 52 -26.29 -16.90 -1.31
N LYS A 53 -25.85 -15.69 -1.65
CA LYS A 53 -26.53 -14.82 -2.62
C LYS A 53 -26.78 -15.67 -3.85
N LYS A 54 -28.07 -15.91 -4.20
CA LYS A 54 -28.43 -16.60 -5.45
C LYS A 54 -27.76 -15.85 -6.59
N LEU A 55 -26.91 -16.56 -7.35
CA LEU A 55 -26.33 -15.99 -8.57
C LEU A 55 -27.47 -15.47 -9.45
N ARG A 56 -27.47 -14.16 -9.73
CA ARG A 56 -28.44 -13.54 -10.62
C ARG A 56 -27.70 -13.11 -11.88
N VAL A 57 -28.08 -13.66 -13.00
CA VAL A 57 -27.62 -13.27 -14.32
C VAL A 57 -28.80 -12.70 -15.10
N ARG A 58 -28.56 -11.61 -15.81
CA ARG A 58 -29.55 -10.94 -16.67
C ARG A 58 -28.88 -10.60 -18.00
N PRO A 59 -29.65 -10.56 -19.10
CA PRO A 59 -29.15 -10.02 -20.36
C PRO A 59 -28.60 -8.61 -20.22
N ALA A 60 -27.56 -8.27 -20.98
CA ALA A 60 -26.93 -6.95 -20.90
C ALA A 60 -27.89 -5.79 -21.21
N CYS A 61 -28.90 -6.03 -22.06
CA CYS A 61 -29.92 -5.04 -22.41
C CYS A 61 -30.86 -4.66 -21.27
N GLU A 62 -30.90 -5.42 -20.18
CA GLU A 62 -31.65 -5.10 -18.97
C GLU A 62 -30.92 -4.16 -18.00
N PHE A 63 -29.64 -3.85 -18.28
CA PHE A 63 -28.86 -2.90 -17.50
C PHE A 63 -28.91 -1.52 -18.17
N ALA A 64 -29.33 -0.50 -17.41
CA ALA A 64 -29.24 0.87 -17.86
C ALA A 64 -27.77 1.33 -17.83
N PRO A 65 -27.27 2.02 -18.86
CA PRO A 65 -25.96 2.66 -18.80
C PRO A 65 -25.97 3.76 -17.73
N GLU A 66 -25.03 3.70 -16.80
CA GLU A 66 -24.84 4.71 -15.76
C GLU A 66 -23.42 5.27 -15.84
N ALA A 67 -23.28 6.59 -15.80
CA ALA A 67 -21.98 7.23 -15.68
C ALA A 67 -21.42 7.04 -14.28
N ALA A 68 -20.10 6.87 -14.16
CA ALA A 68 -19.46 6.86 -12.85
C ALA A 68 -19.56 8.24 -12.21
N GLU A 69 -20.00 8.29 -10.96
CA GLU A 69 -20.05 9.51 -10.17
C GLU A 69 -18.79 9.66 -9.32
N TYR A 70 -18.39 10.90 -9.07
CA TYR A 70 -17.17 11.23 -8.34
C TYR A 70 -17.42 12.22 -7.21
N LEU A 71 -16.67 12.10 -6.12
CA LEU A 71 -16.54 13.17 -5.12
C LEU A 71 -15.53 14.23 -5.58
N VAL A 72 -14.47 13.79 -6.28
CA VAL A 72 -13.47 14.63 -6.94
C VAL A 72 -13.14 13.99 -8.28
N GLU A 73 -13.66 14.54 -9.35
CA GLU A 73 -13.46 14.01 -10.70
C GLU A 73 -12.06 14.34 -11.24
N PRO A 74 -11.37 13.38 -11.87
CA PRO A 74 -11.67 11.96 -12.03
C PRO A 74 -10.98 11.08 -10.97
N TYR A 75 -10.59 11.64 -9.82
CA TYR A 75 -9.68 11.04 -8.86
C TYR A 75 -10.36 10.17 -7.79
N LEU A 76 -11.53 10.59 -7.29
CA LEU A 76 -12.25 9.91 -6.20
C LEU A 76 -13.64 9.45 -6.63
N PRO A 77 -13.78 8.26 -7.23
CA PRO A 77 -15.09 7.72 -7.61
C PRO A 77 -15.91 7.34 -6.37
N ARG A 78 -17.21 7.58 -6.43
CA ARG A 78 -18.20 7.19 -5.40
C ARG A 78 -18.46 5.69 -5.44
N GLY A 79 -18.75 5.11 -4.30
CA GLY A 79 -19.03 3.69 -4.16
C GLY A 79 -17.83 2.77 -4.44
N MET A 80 -16.61 3.30 -4.45
CA MET A 80 -15.41 2.56 -4.89
C MET A 80 -14.20 2.88 -4.02
N ILE A 81 -13.16 2.02 -4.17
CA ILE A 81 -11.90 2.14 -3.45
C ILE A 81 -10.88 2.91 -4.30
N THR A 82 -10.26 3.91 -3.68
CA THR A 82 -9.10 4.65 -4.17
C THR A 82 -7.91 4.39 -3.25
N ILE A 83 -6.73 4.16 -3.80
CA ILE A 83 -5.47 4.11 -3.04
C ILE A 83 -4.74 5.44 -3.18
N LEU A 84 -4.28 5.99 -2.05
CA LEU A 84 -3.37 7.12 -1.99
C LEU A 84 -2.00 6.62 -1.51
N GLY A 85 -1.11 6.35 -2.47
CA GLY A 85 0.23 5.83 -2.23
C GLY A 85 1.31 6.89 -2.20
N GLY A 86 2.42 6.59 -1.54
CA GLY A 86 3.60 7.47 -1.54
C GLY A 86 4.60 7.11 -0.44
N VAL A 87 5.82 7.59 -0.57
CA VAL A 87 6.86 7.40 0.46
C VAL A 87 6.50 8.12 1.76
N SER A 88 7.17 7.77 2.86
CA SER A 88 6.98 8.50 4.14
C SER A 88 7.25 10.00 3.95
N SER A 89 6.51 10.83 4.66
CA SER A 89 6.64 12.31 4.62
C SER A 89 6.42 12.95 3.23
N SER A 90 5.78 12.24 2.29
CA SER A 90 5.44 12.81 0.97
C SER A 90 4.26 13.78 1.01
N GLY A 91 3.51 13.85 2.11
CA GLY A 91 2.35 14.75 2.26
C GLY A 91 0.98 14.09 2.08
N LYS A 92 0.90 12.74 2.07
CA LYS A 92 -0.35 11.98 1.90
C LYS A 92 -1.44 12.38 2.91
N THR A 93 -1.09 12.40 4.20
CA THR A 93 -2.02 12.78 5.29
C THR A 93 -2.56 14.20 5.10
N SER A 94 -1.69 15.16 4.75
CA SER A 94 -2.13 16.55 4.51
C SER A 94 -3.08 16.67 3.32
N LEU A 95 -2.76 15.98 2.21
CA LEU A 95 -3.62 15.95 1.02
C LEU A 95 -4.98 15.26 1.29
N ALA A 96 -4.96 14.13 2.03
CA ALA A 96 -6.17 13.42 2.40
C ALA A 96 -7.05 14.26 3.34
N LEU A 97 -6.45 14.94 4.33
CA LEU A 97 -7.16 15.80 5.27
C LEU A 97 -7.75 17.04 4.57
N ASP A 98 -7.01 17.68 3.63
CA ASP A 98 -7.51 18.78 2.80
C ASP A 98 -8.73 18.32 1.96
N THR A 99 -8.62 17.13 1.37
CA THR A 99 -9.73 16.52 0.62
C THR A 99 -10.95 16.31 1.53
N CYS A 100 -10.76 15.78 2.74
CA CYS A 100 -11.82 15.63 3.73
C CYS A 100 -12.44 16.98 4.13
N ALA A 101 -11.60 17.99 4.36
CA ALA A 101 -12.06 19.34 4.70
C ALA A 101 -12.94 19.95 3.60
N ARG A 102 -12.53 19.83 2.33
CA ARG A 102 -13.31 20.29 1.17
C ARG A 102 -14.64 19.56 1.05
N ILE A 103 -14.65 18.22 1.16
CA ILE A 103 -15.86 17.41 1.05
C ILE A 103 -16.80 17.68 2.22
N SER A 104 -16.30 17.94 3.44
CA SER A 104 -17.13 18.25 4.61
C SER A 104 -17.95 19.53 4.42
N ARG A 105 -17.43 20.54 3.70
CA ARG A 105 -18.10 21.80 3.36
C ARG A 105 -19.09 21.68 2.20
N GLY A 106 -18.96 20.62 1.41
CA GLY A 106 -19.80 20.43 0.22
C GLY A 106 -21.28 20.25 0.54
N GLU A 107 -22.12 20.25 -0.49
CA GLU A 107 -23.56 20.10 -0.35
C GLU A 107 -23.97 18.76 0.31
N GLY A 108 -25.10 18.81 1.03
CA GLY A 108 -25.70 17.67 1.72
C GLY A 108 -25.11 17.43 3.12
N SER A 109 -25.84 16.63 3.91
CA SER A 109 -25.59 16.41 5.36
C SER A 109 -24.70 15.19 5.67
N ARG A 110 -24.28 14.42 4.65
CA ARG A 110 -23.51 13.18 4.86
C ARG A 110 -22.10 13.49 5.39
N PRO A 111 -21.66 12.81 6.46
CA PRO A 111 -20.37 13.07 7.07
C PRO A 111 -19.18 12.52 6.27
N VAL A 112 -17.99 12.93 6.70
CA VAL A 112 -16.70 12.40 6.29
C VAL A 112 -16.06 11.72 7.49
N LEU A 113 -15.57 10.49 7.34
CA LEU A 113 -14.95 9.71 8.39
C LEU A 113 -13.47 9.54 8.09
N TYR A 114 -12.60 9.99 9.01
CA TYR A 114 -11.14 9.85 8.90
C TYR A 114 -10.62 8.98 10.04
N LEU A 115 -10.23 7.77 9.71
CA LEU A 115 -9.66 6.80 10.63
C LEU A 115 -8.14 6.85 10.57
N THR A 116 -7.50 7.06 11.71
CA THR A 116 -6.05 7.11 11.81
C THR A 116 -5.53 6.36 13.03
N ALA A 117 -4.41 5.67 12.85
CA ALA A 117 -3.67 5.03 13.94
C ALA A 117 -2.33 5.73 14.24
N GLU A 118 -1.97 6.75 13.43
CA GLU A 118 -0.66 7.43 13.56
C GLU A 118 -0.78 8.83 14.15
N ASN A 119 -1.89 9.53 13.92
CA ASN A 119 -2.02 10.94 14.25
C ASN A 119 -3.02 11.16 15.38
N ASP A 120 -2.61 11.94 16.40
CA ASP A 120 -3.48 12.36 17.49
C ASP A 120 -4.58 13.30 16.96
N PRO A 121 -5.87 12.97 17.17
CA PRO A 121 -6.98 13.78 16.68
C PRO A 121 -6.97 15.22 17.25
N ASN A 122 -6.64 15.39 18.52
CA ASN A 122 -6.72 16.68 19.19
C ASN A 122 -5.51 17.58 18.87
N LYS A 123 -4.29 16.98 18.81
CA LYS A 123 -3.05 17.74 18.65
C LYS A 123 -2.67 17.98 17.20
N VAL A 124 -3.07 17.11 16.30
CA VAL A 124 -2.61 17.12 14.91
C VAL A 124 -3.76 17.31 13.92
N LEU A 125 -4.78 16.45 13.97
CA LEU A 125 -5.78 16.44 12.89
C LEU A 125 -6.75 17.59 13.00
N ARG A 126 -7.35 17.82 14.19
CA ARG A 126 -8.33 18.89 14.37
C ARG A 126 -7.76 20.28 14.08
N PRO A 127 -6.59 20.69 14.62
CA PRO A 127 -6.03 22.01 14.30
C PRO A 127 -5.77 22.21 12.80
N ARG A 128 -5.31 21.18 12.11
CA ARG A 128 -5.08 21.24 10.66
C ARG A 128 -6.40 21.29 9.88
N ALA A 129 -7.38 20.47 10.25
CA ALA A 129 -8.70 20.49 9.62
C ALA A 129 -9.38 21.86 9.78
N GLU A 130 -9.25 22.48 10.96
CA GLU A 130 -9.76 23.82 11.23
C GLU A 130 -9.05 24.87 10.36
N ALA A 131 -7.70 24.83 10.28
CA ALA A 131 -6.92 25.69 9.41
C ALA A 131 -7.27 25.52 7.92
N MET A 132 -7.62 24.30 7.50
CA MET A 132 -8.13 23.99 6.14
C MET A 132 -9.60 24.40 5.96
N GLY A 133 -10.24 24.93 6.99
CA GLY A 133 -11.64 25.39 6.97
C GLY A 133 -12.67 24.28 6.88
N ALA A 134 -12.39 23.09 7.45
CA ALA A 134 -13.35 21.99 7.48
C ALA A 134 -14.62 22.33 8.22
N ASP A 135 -15.76 21.74 7.81
CA ASP A 135 -16.93 21.69 8.65
C ASP A 135 -16.73 20.61 9.72
N LEU A 136 -16.30 21.05 10.92
CA LEU A 136 -15.98 20.16 12.04
C LEU A 136 -17.20 19.41 12.59
N THR A 137 -18.42 19.81 12.26
CA THR A 137 -19.64 19.08 12.63
C THR A 137 -19.90 17.88 11.74
N ARG A 138 -19.26 17.84 10.58
CA ARG A 138 -19.37 16.77 9.57
C ARG A 138 -18.10 15.99 9.32
N LEU A 139 -16.98 16.38 9.94
CA LEU A 139 -15.72 15.63 9.88
C LEU A 139 -15.53 14.87 11.19
N TYR A 140 -15.50 13.54 11.09
CA TYR A 140 -15.40 12.63 12.23
C TYR A 140 -14.01 11.99 12.25
N PHE A 141 -13.37 12.02 13.41
CA PHE A 141 -12.13 11.28 13.67
C PHE A 141 -12.41 10.08 14.57
N GLN A 142 -11.59 9.04 14.40
CA GLN A 142 -11.61 7.89 15.31
C GLN A 142 -11.11 8.32 16.70
N ASP A 143 -11.83 7.90 17.74
CA ASP A 143 -11.43 8.02 19.15
C ASP A 143 -11.49 6.64 19.79
N GLY A 144 -10.39 6.19 20.40
CA GLY A 144 -10.28 4.88 21.06
C GLY A 144 -9.78 3.75 20.15
N ALA A 145 -10.36 2.55 20.30
CA ALA A 145 -9.91 1.34 19.64
C ALA A 145 -10.02 1.38 18.11
N SER A 146 -9.06 0.75 17.41
CA SER A 146 -9.10 0.60 15.96
C SER A 146 -10.00 -0.55 15.55
N TYR A 147 -10.83 -0.34 14.54
CA TYR A 147 -11.61 -1.38 13.87
C TYR A 147 -10.81 -1.96 12.72
N ALA A 148 -10.94 -3.27 12.46
CA ALA A 148 -10.49 -3.81 11.18
C ALA A 148 -11.48 -3.50 10.06
N MET A 149 -11.00 -3.44 8.80
CA MET A 149 -11.83 -3.16 7.62
C MET A 149 -12.97 -4.17 7.42
N GLY A 150 -12.83 -5.38 7.97
CA GLY A 150 -13.82 -6.44 7.88
C GLY A 150 -14.77 -6.53 9.08
N ASP A 151 -14.62 -5.66 10.09
CA ASP A 151 -15.43 -5.73 11.31
C ASP A 151 -16.87 -5.31 11.06
N GLU A 152 -17.81 -6.06 11.64
CA GLU A 152 -19.25 -5.75 11.53
C GLU A 152 -19.58 -4.46 12.26
N GLU A 153 -18.87 -4.11 13.33
CA GLU A 153 -19.04 -2.83 14.04
C GLU A 153 -18.72 -1.64 13.14
N LEU A 154 -17.64 -1.72 12.35
CA LEU A 154 -17.31 -0.68 11.36
C LEU A 154 -18.39 -0.59 10.30
N ALA A 155 -18.89 -1.72 9.81
CA ALA A 155 -19.96 -1.76 8.82
C ALA A 155 -21.27 -1.17 9.38
N ALA A 156 -21.61 -1.49 10.63
CA ALA A 156 -22.78 -0.94 11.33
C ALA A 156 -22.66 0.57 11.55
N LEU A 157 -21.47 1.06 11.96
CA LEU A 157 -21.16 2.48 12.08
C LEU A 157 -21.35 3.20 10.74
N CYS A 158 -20.80 2.67 9.66
CA CYS A 158 -20.94 3.25 8.32
C CYS A 158 -22.41 3.26 7.85
N ARG A 159 -23.19 2.20 8.11
CA ARG A 159 -24.63 2.16 7.78
C ARG A 159 -25.44 3.19 8.57
N SER A 160 -25.08 3.43 9.83
CA SER A 160 -25.71 4.43 10.68
C SER A 160 -25.35 5.86 10.25
N LEU A 161 -24.06 6.15 10.08
CA LEU A 161 -23.59 7.50 9.74
C LEU A 161 -23.76 7.84 8.25
N ARG A 162 -23.78 6.84 7.36
CA ARG A 162 -23.83 6.99 5.89
C ARG A 162 -22.81 8.00 5.36
N PRO A 163 -21.50 7.85 5.66
CA PRO A 163 -20.50 8.83 5.25
C PRO A 163 -20.43 8.95 3.72
N LYS A 164 -20.04 10.14 3.21
CA LYS A 164 -19.69 10.35 1.80
C LYS A 164 -18.33 9.75 1.47
N LEU A 165 -17.41 9.87 2.43
CA LEU A 165 -16.03 9.47 2.33
C LEU A 165 -15.58 8.82 3.63
N ILE A 166 -14.83 7.72 3.52
CA ILE A 166 -14.05 7.13 4.60
C ILE A 166 -12.59 7.04 4.19
N VAL A 167 -11.68 7.44 5.09
CA VAL A 167 -10.23 7.38 4.91
C VAL A 167 -9.61 6.48 5.96
N PHE A 168 -8.69 5.61 5.56
CA PHE A 168 -7.87 4.76 6.45
C PHE A 168 -6.40 5.20 6.36
N ASP A 169 -5.83 5.68 7.46
CA ASP A 169 -4.47 6.25 7.52
C ASP A 169 -3.63 5.63 8.66
N PRO A 170 -2.70 4.73 8.36
CA PRO A 170 -2.53 3.99 7.11
C PRO A 170 -3.35 2.68 7.07
N ILE A 171 -3.54 2.12 5.88
CA ILE A 171 -4.31 0.87 5.68
C ILE A 171 -3.80 -0.30 6.51
N GLN A 172 -2.49 -0.39 6.77
CA GLN A 172 -1.86 -1.48 7.50
C GLN A 172 -2.45 -1.66 8.90
N SER A 173 -2.83 -0.57 9.55
CA SER A 173 -3.38 -0.57 10.91
C SER A 173 -4.81 -1.09 10.98
N TYR A 174 -5.48 -1.29 9.85
CA TYR A 174 -6.88 -1.66 9.73
C TYR A 174 -7.12 -3.03 9.08
N LEU A 175 -6.07 -3.84 8.95
CA LEU A 175 -6.20 -5.20 8.39
C LEU A 175 -6.77 -6.22 9.39
N GLY A 176 -6.63 -5.96 10.70
CA GLY A 176 -7.00 -6.90 11.75
C GLY A 176 -5.83 -7.77 12.22
N GLN A 177 -6.03 -8.41 13.38
CA GLN A 177 -4.98 -9.25 13.98
C GLN A 177 -4.67 -10.47 13.11
N GLY A 178 -3.38 -10.76 12.94
CA GLY A 178 -2.91 -11.93 12.20
C GLY A 178 -2.99 -11.84 10.68
N VAL A 179 -3.60 -10.80 10.12
CA VAL A 179 -3.68 -10.60 8.67
C VAL A 179 -2.35 -10.08 8.13
N GLN A 180 -1.76 -10.84 7.22
CA GLN A 180 -0.53 -10.44 6.53
C GLN A 180 -0.86 -9.71 5.23
N MET A 181 -0.41 -8.46 5.13
CA MET A 181 -0.70 -7.58 3.99
C MET A 181 -0.28 -8.16 2.62
N ASN A 182 0.72 -9.02 2.60
CA ASN A 182 1.23 -9.65 1.37
C ASN A 182 0.51 -10.95 0.98
N ARG A 183 -0.44 -11.41 1.81
CA ARG A 183 -1.21 -12.62 1.58
C ARG A 183 -2.54 -12.29 0.91
N ALA A 184 -2.62 -12.57 -0.38
CA ALA A 184 -3.81 -12.29 -1.20
C ALA A 184 -5.08 -12.94 -0.64
N GLU A 185 -4.97 -14.18 -0.20
CA GLU A 185 -6.07 -14.96 0.38
C GLU A 185 -6.64 -14.37 1.67
N GLN A 186 -5.83 -13.62 2.43
CA GLN A 186 -6.26 -12.96 3.66
C GLN A 186 -6.82 -11.55 3.41
N VAL A 187 -6.22 -10.83 2.45
CA VAL A 187 -6.57 -9.43 2.16
C VAL A 187 -7.81 -9.33 1.27
N ARG A 188 -7.97 -10.25 0.30
CA ARG A 188 -9.05 -10.19 -0.68
C ARG A 188 -10.45 -10.16 -0.07
N PRO A 189 -10.79 -11.00 0.93
CA PRO A 189 -12.12 -10.95 1.56
C PRO A 189 -12.41 -9.61 2.24
N LEU A 190 -11.39 -8.96 2.86
CA LEU A 190 -11.53 -7.66 3.51
C LEU A 190 -11.83 -6.56 2.47
N LEU A 191 -11.11 -6.55 1.36
CA LEU A 191 -11.32 -5.59 0.28
C LEU A 191 -12.66 -5.79 -0.42
N ASP A 192 -13.10 -7.03 -0.60
CA ASP A 192 -14.40 -7.36 -1.19
C ASP A 192 -15.55 -6.91 -0.25
N ALA A 193 -15.42 -7.11 1.06
CA ALA A 193 -16.38 -6.63 2.05
C ALA A 193 -16.46 -5.10 2.07
N LEU A 194 -15.30 -4.42 2.14
CA LEU A 194 -15.21 -2.97 2.13
C LEU A 194 -15.75 -2.37 0.82
N GLY A 195 -15.40 -2.96 -0.33
CA GLY A 195 -15.91 -2.56 -1.64
C GLY A 195 -17.43 -2.77 -1.77
N GLY A 196 -17.96 -3.85 -1.19
CA GLY A 196 -19.39 -4.10 -1.09
C GLY A 196 -20.12 -3.04 -0.27
N LEU A 197 -19.57 -2.68 0.90
CA LEU A 197 -20.10 -1.62 1.77
C LEU A 197 -20.03 -0.24 1.09
N ALA A 198 -18.90 0.06 0.43
CA ALA A 198 -18.73 1.29 -0.34
C ALA A 198 -19.83 1.44 -1.39
N LYS A 199 -20.09 0.40 -2.16
CA LYS A 199 -21.15 0.37 -3.18
C LYS A 199 -22.56 0.47 -2.56
N GLU A 200 -22.82 -0.26 -1.47
CA GLU A 200 -24.11 -0.23 -0.75
C GLU A 200 -24.47 1.18 -0.30
N LEU A 201 -23.48 1.90 0.24
CA LEU A 201 -23.69 3.23 0.83
C LEU A 201 -23.39 4.38 -0.13
N ASP A 202 -22.96 4.09 -1.36
CA ASP A 202 -22.47 5.09 -2.30
C ASP A 202 -21.40 6.00 -1.65
N MET A 203 -20.45 5.38 -0.99
CA MET A 203 -19.40 5.98 -0.18
C MET A 203 -18.04 5.81 -0.88
N ALA A 204 -17.29 6.88 -1.09
CA ALA A 204 -15.91 6.77 -1.54
C ALA A 204 -15.03 6.25 -0.39
N VAL A 205 -14.06 5.41 -0.74
CA VAL A 205 -13.08 4.86 0.21
C VAL A 205 -11.68 5.27 -0.22
N VAL A 206 -10.90 5.86 0.69
CA VAL A 206 -9.48 6.16 0.47
C VAL A 206 -8.63 5.32 1.42
N LEU A 207 -7.72 4.53 0.84
CA LEU A 207 -6.76 3.73 1.56
C LEU A 207 -5.37 4.37 1.40
N ILE A 208 -4.86 4.95 2.50
CA ILE A 208 -3.50 5.51 2.48
C ILE A 208 -2.50 4.37 2.65
N SER A 209 -1.60 4.23 1.68
CA SER A 209 -0.59 3.18 1.65
C SER A 209 0.82 3.76 1.56
N HIS A 210 1.75 3.15 2.29
CA HIS A 210 3.17 3.41 2.12
C HIS A 210 3.72 2.69 0.90
N MET A 211 4.88 3.13 0.44
CA MET A 211 5.62 2.50 -0.64
C MET A 211 6.87 1.80 -0.11
N SER A 212 7.23 0.69 -0.74
CA SER A 212 8.50 -0.01 -0.48
C SER A 212 9.68 0.84 -0.96
N LYS A 213 10.87 0.60 -0.36
CA LYS A 213 12.11 1.18 -0.87
C LYS A 213 12.36 0.69 -2.31
N PRO A 214 13.06 1.49 -3.14
CA PRO A 214 13.48 1.04 -4.47
C PRO A 214 14.28 -0.26 -4.35
N GLY A 215 13.95 -1.25 -5.16
CA GLY A 215 14.64 -2.54 -5.19
C GLY A 215 15.02 -2.93 -6.62
N PRO A 216 15.94 -3.89 -6.81
CA PRO A 216 16.26 -4.41 -8.13
C PRO A 216 15.01 -5.00 -8.78
N GLY A 217 14.71 -4.58 -10.02
CA GLY A 217 13.56 -5.08 -10.79
C GLY A 217 12.21 -4.41 -10.51
N VAL A 218 12.12 -3.48 -9.55
CA VAL A 218 10.90 -2.71 -9.28
C VAL A 218 10.97 -1.41 -10.09
N SER A 219 10.24 -1.35 -11.19
CA SER A 219 10.36 -0.26 -12.18
C SER A 219 9.20 0.73 -12.16
N SER A 220 8.02 0.35 -11.65
CA SER A 220 6.83 1.22 -11.66
C SER A 220 6.40 1.67 -10.27
N ALA A 221 5.73 2.82 -10.21
CA ALA A 221 5.12 3.34 -8.99
C ALA A 221 4.12 2.36 -8.39
N LEU A 222 3.34 1.71 -9.23
CA LEU A 222 2.35 0.73 -8.81
C LEU A 222 2.98 -0.50 -8.15
N ASP A 223 4.17 -0.94 -8.60
CA ASP A 223 4.86 -2.09 -8.02
C ASP A 223 5.49 -1.80 -6.66
N ARG A 224 5.69 -0.52 -6.34
CA ARG A 224 6.21 -0.08 -5.04
C ARG A 224 5.15 0.08 -3.96
N LEU A 225 3.87 0.04 -4.30
CA LEU A 225 2.81 0.03 -3.30
C LEU A 225 2.94 -1.20 -2.41
N LEU A 226 2.95 -0.99 -1.09
CA LEU A 226 3.03 -2.09 -0.13
C LEU A 226 1.76 -2.95 -0.18
N GLY A 227 1.95 -4.25 0.02
CA GLY A 227 0.88 -5.23 0.08
C GLY A 227 0.77 -6.11 -1.17
N SER A 228 -0.20 -7.00 -1.15
CA SER A 228 -0.49 -7.89 -2.27
C SER A 228 -1.01 -7.12 -3.49
N SER A 229 -0.92 -7.73 -4.67
CA SER A 229 -1.50 -7.16 -5.90
C SER A 229 -3.02 -6.93 -5.78
N ASP A 230 -3.69 -7.58 -4.83
CA ASP A 230 -5.14 -7.44 -4.64
C ASP A 230 -5.55 -6.04 -4.22
N PHE A 231 -4.71 -5.30 -3.48
CA PHE A 231 -4.97 -3.88 -3.21
C PHE A 231 -5.09 -3.08 -4.52
N ARG A 232 -4.13 -3.28 -5.44
CA ARG A 232 -4.13 -2.59 -6.74
C ARG A 232 -5.30 -3.03 -7.62
N ASN A 233 -5.71 -4.30 -7.51
CA ASN A 233 -6.81 -4.87 -8.29
C ASN A 233 -8.18 -4.41 -7.77
N ALA A 234 -8.35 -4.30 -6.46
CA ALA A 234 -9.59 -3.81 -5.83
C ALA A 234 -9.81 -2.31 -6.09
N ALA A 235 -8.73 -1.51 -6.10
CA ALA A 235 -8.83 -0.07 -6.33
C ALA A 235 -9.21 0.27 -7.78
N ARG A 236 -10.18 1.18 -7.92
CA ARG A 236 -10.58 1.74 -9.22
C ARG A 236 -9.78 2.98 -9.60
N SER A 237 -9.25 3.67 -8.62
CA SER A 237 -8.35 4.81 -8.78
C SER A 237 -7.11 4.61 -7.90
N ILE A 238 -5.93 4.97 -8.40
CA ILE A 238 -4.69 4.96 -7.63
C ILE A 238 -3.97 6.28 -7.87
N LEU A 239 -3.77 7.00 -6.78
CA LEU A 239 -3.06 8.27 -6.73
C LEU A 239 -1.71 8.06 -6.06
N ILE A 240 -0.66 8.60 -6.62
CA ILE A 240 0.70 8.53 -6.06
C ILE A 240 1.16 9.93 -5.71
N VAL A 241 1.59 10.09 -4.46
CA VAL A 241 2.13 11.35 -3.92
C VAL A 241 3.63 11.26 -3.81
N GLY A 242 4.31 12.21 -4.39
CA GLY A 242 5.76 12.35 -4.34
C GLY A 242 6.19 13.83 -4.28
N ARG A 243 7.47 14.08 -4.47
CA ARG A 243 8.03 15.42 -4.61
C ARG A 243 8.33 15.69 -6.09
N ASP A 244 8.24 16.96 -6.49
CA ASP A 244 8.77 17.38 -7.77
C ASP A 244 10.31 17.23 -7.71
N PRO A 245 10.91 16.50 -8.67
CA PRO A 245 12.35 16.31 -8.68
C PRO A 245 13.14 17.59 -8.89
N ASP A 246 12.59 18.49 -9.68
CA ASP A 246 13.24 19.76 -10.03
C ASP A 246 12.98 20.84 -8.95
N HIS A 247 11.89 20.67 -8.15
CA HIS A 247 11.48 21.59 -7.07
C HIS A 247 11.10 20.78 -5.81
N PRO A 248 12.06 20.37 -4.95
CA PRO A 248 11.83 19.44 -3.83
C PRO A 248 10.83 19.92 -2.78
N ASP A 249 10.56 21.22 -2.68
CA ASP A 249 9.56 21.79 -1.75
C ASP A 249 8.14 21.63 -2.29
N THR A 250 7.98 21.47 -3.61
CA THR A 250 6.72 21.21 -4.29
C THR A 250 6.39 19.72 -4.25
N ARG A 251 5.16 19.41 -3.96
CA ARG A 251 4.63 18.04 -3.99
C ARG A 251 3.77 17.83 -5.23
N VAL A 252 3.68 16.59 -5.66
CA VAL A 252 2.86 16.20 -6.81
C VAL A 252 1.99 15.03 -6.41
N VAL A 253 0.71 15.10 -6.75
CA VAL A 253 -0.20 13.96 -6.79
C VAL A 253 -0.43 13.57 -8.24
N ALA A 254 -0.01 12.35 -8.60
CA ALA A 254 -0.16 11.81 -9.95
C ALA A 254 -1.20 10.70 -9.98
N HIS A 255 -2.09 10.71 -10.99
CA HIS A 255 -3.12 9.68 -11.18
C HIS A 255 -2.52 8.49 -11.93
N ALA A 256 -2.04 7.48 -11.19
CA ALA A 256 -1.31 6.33 -11.73
C ALA A 256 -2.22 5.25 -12.36
N LYS A 257 -3.48 5.17 -11.92
CA LYS A 257 -4.48 4.21 -12.44
C LYS A 257 -5.87 4.82 -12.34
N ASN A 258 -6.62 4.72 -13.43
CA ASN A 258 -8.07 4.93 -13.47
C ASN A 258 -8.72 3.76 -14.24
N SER A 259 -9.56 2.98 -13.56
CA SER A 259 -10.27 1.85 -14.19
C SER A 259 -11.61 2.25 -14.83
N LEU A 260 -12.00 3.52 -14.72
CA LEU A 260 -13.29 4.04 -15.18
C LEU A 260 -13.16 4.93 -16.42
N GLY A 261 -11.92 5.33 -16.76
CA GLY A 261 -11.64 6.20 -17.88
C GLY A 261 -10.16 6.54 -17.99
N MET A 262 -9.84 7.65 -18.64
CA MET A 262 -8.47 8.15 -18.71
C MET A 262 -8.02 8.65 -17.31
N PRO A 263 -6.74 8.47 -16.95
CA PRO A 263 -6.19 9.11 -15.76
C PRO A 263 -6.32 10.63 -15.83
N GLY A 264 -6.62 11.26 -14.71
CA GLY A 264 -6.60 12.72 -14.59
C GLY A 264 -5.18 13.27 -14.63
N GLU A 265 -5.08 14.58 -14.84
CA GLU A 265 -3.80 15.31 -14.84
C GLU A 265 -3.15 15.26 -13.46
N SER A 266 -1.83 15.18 -13.41
CA SER A 266 -1.10 15.34 -12.15
C SER A 266 -1.22 16.78 -11.65
N GLN A 267 -1.32 16.95 -10.33
CA GLN A 267 -1.46 18.26 -9.69
C GLN A 267 -0.27 18.56 -8.80
N GLN A 268 0.30 19.75 -8.95
CA GLN A 268 1.31 20.28 -8.03
C GLN A 268 0.66 20.99 -6.85
N TYR A 269 1.27 20.88 -5.70
CA TYR A 269 0.84 21.56 -4.47
C TYR A 269 1.98 21.71 -3.49
N HIS A 270 1.84 22.63 -2.55
CA HIS A 270 2.73 22.76 -1.41
C HIS A 270 1.94 22.72 -0.09
N ILE A 271 2.64 22.39 0.99
CA ILE A 271 2.09 22.42 2.34
C ILE A 271 2.61 23.66 3.01
N CYS A 272 1.70 24.57 3.37
CA CYS A 272 2.01 25.81 4.05
C CYS A 272 2.45 25.57 5.50
N GLU A 273 3.05 26.58 6.15
CA GLU A 273 3.53 26.49 7.54
C GLU A 273 2.41 26.12 8.54
N ASN A 274 1.18 26.59 8.30
CA ASN A 274 0.00 26.26 9.10
C ASN A 274 -0.56 24.87 8.80
N GLY A 275 0.08 24.09 7.92
CA GLY A 275 -0.32 22.73 7.53
C GLY A 275 -1.38 22.65 6.45
N THR A 276 -1.89 23.77 5.93
CA THR A 276 -2.86 23.79 4.81
C THR A 276 -2.20 23.42 3.50
N VAL A 277 -3.00 22.99 2.52
CA VAL A 277 -2.57 22.64 1.17
C VAL A 277 -2.93 23.76 0.20
N ALA A 278 -1.94 24.27 -0.52
CA ALA A 278 -2.14 25.21 -1.62
C ALA A 278 -1.78 24.54 -2.93
N TYR A 279 -2.70 24.56 -3.89
CA TYR A 279 -2.51 23.94 -5.22
C TYR A 279 -1.88 24.95 -6.19
N ASP A 280 -0.85 24.49 -6.89
CA ASP A 280 -0.10 25.28 -7.87
C ASP A 280 -0.60 25.03 -9.30
N GLY A 281 -1.41 24.00 -9.50
CA GLY A 281 -2.02 23.67 -10.79
C GLY A 281 -1.57 22.33 -11.39
N PRO A 282 -2.01 22.04 -12.61
CA PRO A 282 -1.69 20.81 -13.31
C PRO A 282 -0.22 20.75 -13.75
N CYS A 283 0.33 19.54 -13.85
CA CYS A 283 1.68 19.31 -14.37
C CYS A 283 1.75 17.99 -15.17
N SER A 284 2.83 17.84 -15.94
CA SER A 284 3.08 16.65 -16.78
C SER A 284 3.87 15.54 -16.07
N LEU A 285 4.16 15.69 -14.77
CA LEU A 285 4.93 14.70 -14.01
C LEU A 285 4.10 13.42 -13.80
N THR A 286 4.70 12.28 -14.13
CA THR A 286 4.06 10.98 -13.95
C THR A 286 4.38 10.37 -12.59
N ALA A 287 3.54 9.42 -12.12
CA ALA A 287 3.76 8.68 -10.90
C ALA A 287 5.16 8.03 -10.85
N ASP A 288 5.61 7.45 -11.96
CA ASP A 288 6.93 6.83 -12.03
C ASP A 288 8.07 7.84 -11.90
N ARG A 289 7.89 9.05 -12.39
CA ARG A 289 8.92 10.10 -12.31
C ARG A 289 9.05 10.63 -10.88
N ILE A 290 7.96 10.96 -10.22
CA ILE A 290 7.97 11.54 -8.87
C ILE A 290 8.47 10.58 -7.79
N ILE A 291 8.45 9.26 -8.03
CA ILE A 291 8.97 8.27 -7.09
C ILE A 291 10.41 7.84 -7.35
N ARG A 292 10.92 8.01 -8.59
CA ARG A 292 12.30 7.62 -8.94
C ARG A 292 13.34 8.47 -8.23
N GLU A 293 13.03 9.74 -8.04
CA GLU A 293 13.97 10.75 -7.53
C GLU A 293 13.81 11.02 -6.03
N THR A 294 12.74 10.55 -5.39
CA THR A 294 12.58 10.55 -3.94
C THR A 294 13.33 9.41 -3.22
N GLY A 295 13.98 8.52 -3.96
CA GLY A 295 14.94 7.58 -3.41
C GLY A 295 16.26 8.31 -3.19
N GLU A 296 16.59 8.65 -1.94
CA GLU A 296 17.94 9.07 -1.54
C GLU A 296 18.99 8.12 -2.14
N GLY A 297 19.76 8.63 -3.04
CA GLY A 297 20.84 7.92 -3.70
C GLY A 297 21.08 8.58 -5.04
N GLN A 298 22.25 9.16 -5.20
CA GLN A 298 22.82 9.65 -6.45
C GLN A 298 22.37 8.81 -7.65
N PRO A 299 22.22 9.37 -8.85
CA PRO A 299 21.80 8.61 -10.03
C PRO A 299 22.68 7.36 -10.13
N ARG A 300 22.08 6.22 -9.76
CA ARG A 300 22.71 4.94 -10.07
C ARG A 300 22.71 4.87 -11.59
N THR A 301 23.85 5.21 -12.17
CA THR A 301 24.15 4.94 -13.56
C THR A 301 23.58 3.55 -13.89
N ARG A 302 22.84 3.45 -14.98
CA ARG A 302 22.29 2.17 -15.44
C ARG A 302 23.36 1.09 -15.32
N PRO A 303 23.06 -0.14 -14.91
CA PRO A 303 24.09 -1.17 -14.68
C PRO A 303 25.05 -1.35 -15.86
N ALA A 304 24.62 -1.10 -17.08
CA ALA A 304 25.46 -1.11 -18.26
C ALA A 304 26.38 0.13 -18.34
N ALA A 305 25.91 1.33 -18.01
CA ALA A 305 26.73 2.54 -18.01
C ALA A 305 27.75 2.53 -16.86
N ALA A 306 27.35 2.09 -15.66
CA ALA A 306 28.26 1.94 -14.53
C ALA A 306 29.34 0.89 -14.81
N LEU A 307 29.02 -0.19 -15.52
CA LEU A 307 30.01 -1.19 -15.94
C LEU A 307 30.97 -0.61 -16.98
N GLY A 308 30.48 0.13 -17.99
CA GLY A 308 31.32 0.79 -18.98
C GLY A 308 32.32 1.74 -18.32
N THR A 309 31.85 2.62 -17.43
CA THR A 309 32.73 3.55 -16.70
C THR A 309 33.71 2.81 -15.78
N ALA A 310 33.31 1.73 -15.11
CA ALA A 310 34.20 0.93 -14.27
C ALA A 310 35.25 0.21 -15.09
N VAL A 311 34.92 -0.27 -16.29
CA VAL A 311 35.87 -0.84 -17.25
C VAL A 311 36.88 0.22 -17.68
N GLU A 312 36.46 1.43 -18.07
CA GLU A 312 37.36 2.52 -18.48
C GLU A 312 38.30 2.96 -17.36
N VAL A 313 37.77 3.10 -16.12
CA VAL A 313 38.59 3.48 -14.95
C VAL A 313 39.62 2.42 -14.63
N LEU A 314 39.22 1.16 -14.61
CA LEU A 314 40.14 0.04 -14.34
C LEU A 314 41.16 -0.15 -15.47
N ASP A 315 40.74 0.00 -16.72
CA ASP A 315 41.62 -0.08 -17.90
C ASP A 315 42.69 1.02 -17.90
N ARG A 316 42.29 2.26 -17.56
CA ARG A 316 43.19 3.39 -17.39
C ARG A 316 44.26 3.13 -16.32
N GLN A 317 43.83 2.59 -15.16
CA GLN A 317 44.75 2.26 -14.08
C GLN A 317 45.76 1.18 -14.49
N LEU A 318 45.30 0.17 -15.23
CA LEU A 318 46.16 -0.90 -15.77
C LEU A 318 47.08 -0.45 -16.89
N SER A 319 46.75 0.64 -17.58
CA SER A 319 47.59 1.14 -18.71
C SER A 319 48.94 1.65 -18.28
N PHE A 320 49.14 1.96 -16.99
CA PHE A 320 50.42 2.46 -16.47
C PHE A 320 51.39 1.35 -16.05
N VAL A 321 50.89 0.29 -15.36
CA VAL A 321 51.72 -0.74 -14.76
C VAL A 321 51.30 -2.17 -15.11
N GLY A 322 50.17 -2.34 -15.82
CA GLY A 322 49.66 -3.63 -16.25
C GLY A 322 48.97 -4.47 -15.15
N TRP A 323 49.02 -4.02 -13.91
CA TRP A 323 48.40 -4.68 -12.75
C TRP A 323 47.84 -3.66 -11.75
N VAL A 324 46.96 -4.12 -10.86
CA VAL A 324 46.37 -3.30 -9.80
C VAL A 324 46.19 -4.13 -8.53
N GLU A 325 46.56 -3.55 -7.38
CA GLU A 325 46.37 -4.18 -6.07
C GLU A 325 44.90 -4.03 -5.60
N HIS A 326 44.37 -5.02 -4.89
CA HIS A 326 43.00 -5.03 -4.43
C HIS A 326 42.65 -3.80 -3.56
N ALA A 327 43.59 -3.33 -2.74
CA ALA A 327 43.43 -2.10 -1.96
C ALA A 327 43.20 -0.85 -2.84
N GLU A 328 43.81 -0.81 -4.02
CA GLU A 328 43.57 0.27 -5.00
C GLU A 328 42.18 0.13 -5.66
N VAL A 329 41.76 -1.12 -5.93
CA VAL A 329 40.42 -1.40 -6.43
C VAL A 329 39.33 -0.91 -5.43
N GLU A 330 39.54 -1.12 -4.13
CA GLU A 330 38.66 -0.61 -3.08
C GLU A 330 38.63 0.92 -3.07
N ARG A 331 39.77 1.58 -3.24
CA ARG A 331 39.88 3.03 -3.36
C ARG A 331 39.10 3.58 -4.57
N LEU A 332 39.26 2.94 -5.74
CA LEU A 332 38.53 3.28 -6.96
C LEU A 332 37.03 3.07 -6.78
N CYS A 333 36.58 2.03 -6.07
CA CYS A 333 35.20 1.83 -5.70
C CYS A 333 34.65 3.00 -4.87
N ALA A 334 35.38 3.41 -3.83
CA ALA A 334 34.99 4.50 -2.97
C ALA A 334 34.96 5.86 -3.70
N GLN A 335 35.97 6.12 -4.54
CA GLN A 335 36.11 7.37 -5.28
C GLN A 335 35.03 7.58 -6.34
N HIS A 336 34.65 6.51 -7.05
CA HIS A 336 33.70 6.57 -8.17
C HIS A 336 32.30 6.05 -7.82
N GLY A 337 32.07 5.63 -6.57
CA GLY A 337 30.79 5.07 -6.13
C GLY A 337 30.43 3.72 -6.76
N PHE A 338 31.42 2.92 -7.18
CA PHE A 338 31.18 1.59 -7.72
C PHE A 338 30.95 0.58 -6.61
N SER A 339 30.05 -0.39 -6.86
CA SER A 339 29.96 -1.56 -6.00
C SER A 339 31.08 -2.54 -6.31
N GLU A 340 31.53 -3.32 -5.32
CA GLU A 340 32.51 -4.39 -5.51
C GLU A 340 32.08 -5.35 -6.63
N ARG A 341 30.78 -5.68 -6.71
CA ARG A 341 30.21 -6.51 -7.79
C ARG A 341 30.38 -5.86 -9.18
N THR A 342 30.31 -4.53 -9.29
CA THR A 342 30.55 -3.82 -10.56
C THR A 342 32.00 -3.92 -10.97
N MET A 343 32.93 -3.75 -10.04
CA MET A 343 34.38 -3.92 -10.30
C MET A 343 34.76 -5.37 -10.63
N GLN A 344 34.17 -6.37 -10.00
CA GLN A 344 34.35 -7.77 -10.37
C GLN A 344 33.87 -8.05 -11.81
N ARG A 345 32.77 -7.45 -12.24
CA ARG A 345 32.29 -7.55 -13.62
C ARG A 345 33.23 -6.83 -14.59
N ALA A 346 33.79 -5.67 -14.23
CA ALA A 346 34.77 -4.95 -15.01
C ALA A 346 36.08 -5.78 -15.17
N ARG A 347 36.54 -6.43 -14.10
CA ARG A 347 37.63 -7.39 -14.13
C ARG A 347 37.39 -8.51 -15.16
N THR A 348 36.19 -9.09 -15.13
CA THR A 348 35.82 -10.17 -16.07
C THR A 348 35.75 -9.63 -17.50
N ALA A 349 35.23 -8.43 -17.72
CA ALA A 349 35.15 -7.81 -19.05
C ALA A 349 36.53 -7.48 -19.65
N LEU A 350 37.51 -7.17 -18.79
CA LEU A 350 38.94 -6.95 -19.19
C LEU A 350 39.76 -8.22 -19.16
N GLU A 351 39.18 -9.40 -18.91
CA GLU A 351 39.82 -10.71 -18.85
C GLU A 351 41.03 -10.80 -17.89
N LEU A 352 41.01 -9.97 -16.81
CA LEU A 352 42.12 -9.90 -15.87
C LEU A 352 42.26 -11.18 -15.05
N LYS A 353 43.47 -11.63 -14.86
CA LYS A 353 43.85 -12.73 -13.97
C LYS A 353 44.10 -12.23 -12.55
N THR A 354 44.03 -13.13 -11.58
CA THR A 354 44.29 -12.83 -10.17
C THR A 354 45.58 -13.54 -9.76
N LEU A 355 46.50 -12.80 -9.13
CA LEU A 355 47.71 -13.32 -8.52
C LEU A 355 47.67 -13.05 -7.02
N PHE A 356 48.17 -14.00 -6.24
CA PHE A 356 48.33 -13.87 -4.81
C PHE A 356 49.80 -13.85 -4.44
N LEU A 357 50.24 -12.76 -3.79
CA LEU A 357 51.61 -12.63 -3.32
C LEU A 357 51.64 -12.68 -1.79
N GLY A 358 52.70 -13.27 -1.21
CA GLY A 358 52.88 -13.36 0.24
C GLY A 358 52.20 -14.57 0.88
N ARG A 359 52.46 -14.77 2.21
CA ARG A 359 51.89 -15.84 3.04
C ARG A 359 51.23 -15.22 4.27
N ASN A 360 50.15 -15.84 4.76
CA ASN A 360 49.40 -15.44 5.95
C ASN A 360 48.89 -14.00 5.89
N GLU A 361 49.08 -13.20 6.94
CA GLU A 361 48.55 -11.83 7.09
C GLU A 361 49.13 -10.80 6.10
N GLU A 362 50.24 -11.11 5.45
CA GLU A 362 50.86 -10.28 4.40
C GLU A 362 50.39 -10.63 2.98
N ARG A 363 49.34 -11.40 2.84
CA ARG A 363 48.85 -11.85 1.53
C ARG A 363 48.22 -10.67 0.77
N LYS A 364 48.83 -10.29 -0.36
CA LYS A 364 48.31 -9.29 -1.30
C LYS A 364 47.63 -9.94 -2.48
N THR A 365 46.51 -9.35 -2.93
CA THR A 365 45.81 -9.83 -4.12
C THR A 365 45.95 -8.77 -5.22
N LEU A 366 46.41 -9.23 -6.39
CA LEU A 366 46.61 -8.39 -7.56
C LEU A 366 45.74 -8.86 -8.71
N TRP A 367 45.23 -7.92 -9.52
CA TRP A 367 44.61 -8.19 -10.82
C TRP A 367 45.59 -7.72 -11.91
N TYR A 368 45.85 -8.54 -12.91
CA TYR A 368 46.82 -8.25 -13.97
C TYR A 368 46.31 -8.70 -15.34
N ARG A 369 46.86 -8.10 -16.42
CA ARG A 369 46.59 -8.50 -17.79
C ARG A 369 47.28 -9.80 -18.13
N PRO A 370 46.64 -10.74 -18.88
CA PRO A 370 47.21 -12.05 -19.21
C PRO A 370 48.49 -11.97 -20.06
N GLU A 371 48.70 -10.86 -20.74
CA GLU A 371 49.86 -10.61 -21.63
C GLU A 371 51.14 -10.31 -20.84
N LEU A 372 51.04 -9.98 -19.55
CA LEU A 372 52.21 -9.81 -18.68
C LEU A 372 52.68 -11.14 -18.15
N ASP A 373 54.03 -11.37 -18.27
CA ASP A 373 54.63 -12.54 -17.65
C ASP A 373 54.48 -12.44 -16.13
N LYS A 374 54.21 -13.58 -15.46
CA LYS A 374 54.04 -13.66 -14.01
C LYS A 374 55.21 -13.13 -13.21
N ASP A 375 56.42 -13.18 -13.82
CA ASP A 375 57.66 -12.72 -13.22
C ASP A 375 57.88 -11.19 -13.33
N THR A 376 56.96 -10.48 -14.07
CA THR A 376 56.99 -9.03 -14.27
C THR A 376 55.98 -8.31 -13.36
N VAL A 377 55.07 -9.04 -12.72
CA VAL A 377 54.04 -8.54 -11.77
C VAL A 377 54.56 -8.78 -10.34
#